data_be2dcbeab38c035136101e9ca2b13180
#
_entry.id   be2dcbeab38c035136101e9ca2b13180
#
_cell.length_a   1.000
_cell.length_b   1.000
_cell.length_c   1.000
_cell.angle_alpha   90.00
_cell.angle_beta   90.00
_cell.angle_gamma   90.00
#
_symmetry.space_group_name_H-M   'P 1'
#
loop_
_entity.id
_entity.type
_entity.pdbx_description
1 polymer ?
#
loop_
_entity_poly.entity_id
_entity_poly.type
_entity_poly.pdbx_seq_one_letter_code
_entity_poly.pdbx_strand_id
1 'polypeptide(L)'
;MFGPFFSQAAPMTTPIDTEALVIGAGPVGLFQVFQLGLQGIPCHLIDALPHVGGQCAELYGQKPIYDIPGIPFCTGLELIERLQLQIAPFQPTLHLSQQVDSVERLPDQRLLVSTSTGQTFRTHTLFIAAGVGAFVPRRMALEGLTAFEGTQVFAEHPAPERWAGQHLVVAGDGDSALQTCLDACQGPQAAASVTLLHRRDQFSAAPELIAQMRQACSEGRMRFVAGQPTGLRNETGRLQALELLNPQGETEWLNLDVLQTCLGLSPKLGPVAQWGLAIERKQLVVNTENFGTSEPGIFAVGDINTYPGKKKLILCGFHEATLAAFGAVALLRPEEKTLLQYTTTSSLLHQRLGIN
;
A
#
# COMPACT_ATOMS: atom_id res chain seq x y z
N MET A 1 21.66 21.84 -37.54
CA MET A 1 20.44 22.62 -37.25
C MET A 1 19.46 21.62 -36.58
N PHE A 2 19.48 21.54 -35.23
CA PHE A 2 18.62 20.65 -34.46
C PHE A 2 17.44 21.47 -33.95
N GLY A 3 16.23 21.17 -34.41
CA GLY A 3 15.01 21.80 -33.95
C GLY A 3 14.64 21.34 -32.52
N PRO A 4 13.93 22.16 -31.74
CA PRO A 4 13.57 21.83 -30.39
C PRO A 4 12.49 20.72 -30.41
N PHE A 5 12.73 19.62 -29.68
CA PHE A 5 11.72 18.63 -29.37
C PHE A 5 10.69 19.27 -28.42
N PHE A 6 9.55 19.66 -28.96
CA PHE A 6 8.38 19.95 -28.16
C PHE A 6 7.88 18.64 -27.55
N SER A 7 8.06 18.49 -26.24
CA SER A 7 7.33 17.51 -25.45
C SER A 7 5.84 17.82 -25.60
N GLN A 8 5.08 16.93 -26.25
CA GLN A 8 3.63 17.01 -26.25
C GLN A 8 3.16 16.80 -24.81
N ALA A 9 2.67 17.87 -24.18
CA ALA A 9 1.93 17.76 -22.95
C ALA A 9 0.72 16.83 -23.21
N ALA A 10 0.56 15.80 -22.37
CA ALA A 10 -0.61 14.93 -22.41
C ALA A 10 -1.89 15.80 -22.35
N PRO A 11 -2.99 15.41 -23.03
CA PRO A 11 -4.22 16.17 -23.00
C PRO A 11 -4.68 16.32 -21.55
N MET A 12 -4.79 17.57 -21.08
CA MET A 12 -5.27 17.87 -19.73
C MET A 12 -6.74 17.44 -19.64
N THR A 13 -7.01 16.38 -18.89
CA THR A 13 -8.37 15.97 -18.57
C THR A 13 -9.05 17.06 -17.74
N THR A 14 -10.31 17.35 -18.02
CA THR A 14 -11.07 18.28 -17.18
C THR A 14 -11.11 17.75 -15.75
N PRO A 15 -10.74 18.57 -14.72
CA PRO A 15 -10.78 18.12 -13.36
C PRO A 15 -12.18 17.65 -12.93
N ILE A 16 -12.26 16.57 -12.18
CA ILE A 16 -13.48 16.11 -11.53
C ILE A 16 -13.73 16.99 -10.31
N ASP A 17 -14.86 17.68 -10.28
CA ASP A 17 -15.28 18.48 -9.11
C ASP A 17 -15.92 17.57 -8.05
N THR A 18 -15.51 17.73 -6.79
CA THR A 18 -16.09 17.00 -5.65
C THR A 18 -16.01 17.83 -4.37
N GLU A 19 -16.86 17.55 -3.38
CA GLU A 19 -16.76 18.18 -2.06
C GLU A 19 -15.61 17.57 -1.23
N ALA A 20 -15.40 16.27 -1.36
CA ALA A 20 -14.37 15.54 -0.63
C ALA A 20 -13.64 14.53 -1.49
N LEU A 21 -12.34 14.37 -1.23
CA LEU A 21 -11.49 13.36 -1.82
C LEU A 21 -10.78 12.58 -0.71
N VAL A 22 -10.86 11.25 -0.75
CA VAL A 22 -10.21 10.36 0.22
C VAL A 22 -9.05 9.64 -0.47
N ILE A 23 -7.86 9.64 0.12
CA ILE A 23 -6.67 8.92 -0.35
C ILE A 23 -6.41 7.74 0.56
N GLY A 24 -6.46 6.55 -0.01
CA GLY A 24 -6.25 5.28 0.68
C GLY A 24 -7.57 4.53 0.95
N ALA A 25 -7.73 3.37 0.31
CA ALA A 25 -8.89 2.48 0.44
C ALA A 25 -8.68 1.36 1.47
N GLY A 26 -7.83 1.60 2.48
CA GLY A 26 -7.71 0.74 3.65
C GLY A 26 -8.92 0.87 4.58
N PRO A 27 -8.96 0.14 5.72
CA PRO A 27 -10.12 0.13 6.61
C PRO A 27 -10.53 1.54 7.09
N VAL A 28 -9.55 2.39 7.38
CA VAL A 28 -9.81 3.77 7.86
C VAL A 28 -10.35 4.66 6.74
N GLY A 29 -9.83 4.51 5.50
CA GLY A 29 -10.35 5.27 4.35
C GLY A 29 -11.77 4.87 3.97
N LEU A 30 -12.08 3.56 3.98
CA LEU A 30 -13.45 3.08 3.79
C LEU A 30 -14.38 3.64 4.88
N PHE A 31 -13.97 3.62 6.14
CA PHE A 31 -14.77 4.18 7.22
C PHE A 31 -14.89 5.71 7.13
N GLN A 32 -13.86 6.41 6.60
CA GLN A 32 -13.95 7.84 6.31
C GLN A 32 -15.04 8.15 5.29
N VAL A 33 -15.15 7.33 4.23
CA VAL A 33 -16.25 7.43 3.24
C VAL A 33 -17.60 7.27 3.91
N PHE A 34 -17.74 6.30 4.82
CA PHE A 34 -18.97 6.09 5.58
C PHE A 34 -19.33 7.33 6.41
N GLN A 35 -18.37 7.88 7.14
CA GLN A 35 -18.61 9.07 7.98
C GLN A 35 -18.97 10.31 7.16
N LEU A 36 -18.33 10.51 6.00
CA LEU A 36 -18.69 11.59 5.06
C LEU A 36 -20.09 11.39 4.51
N GLY A 37 -20.46 10.18 4.14
CA GLY A 37 -21.81 9.83 3.69
C GLY A 37 -22.89 10.12 4.73
N LEU A 38 -22.64 9.81 6.00
CA LEU A 38 -23.54 10.18 7.10
C LEU A 38 -23.73 11.71 7.22
N GLN A 39 -22.68 12.49 6.93
CA GLN A 39 -22.76 13.96 6.90
C GLN A 39 -23.36 14.49 5.59
N GLY A 40 -23.68 13.63 4.61
CA GLY A 40 -24.19 14.01 3.29
C GLY A 40 -23.15 14.71 2.42
N ILE A 41 -21.88 14.36 2.58
CA ILE A 41 -20.77 14.84 1.79
C ILE A 41 -20.41 13.76 0.78
N PRO A 42 -20.70 13.96 -0.53
CA PRO A 42 -20.27 13.03 -1.58
C PRO A 42 -18.75 13.07 -1.71
N CYS A 43 -18.15 11.91 -1.94
CA CYS A 43 -16.70 11.81 -2.04
C CYS A 43 -16.23 10.82 -3.12
N HIS A 44 -15.03 11.04 -3.63
CA HIS A 44 -14.27 10.09 -4.41
C HIS A 44 -13.19 9.46 -3.53
N LEU A 45 -12.86 8.21 -3.80
CA LEU A 45 -11.82 7.45 -3.09
C LEU A 45 -10.75 6.98 -4.06
N ILE A 46 -9.49 7.34 -3.79
CA ILE A 46 -8.32 6.99 -4.62
C ILE A 46 -7.44 6.00 -3.88
N ASP A 47 -6.96 4.96 -4.55
CA ASP A 47 -5.92 4.07 -4.01
C ASP A 47 -4.91 3.69 -5.10
N ALA A 48 -3.65 3.56 -4.70
CA ALA A 48 -2.57 3.10 -5.57
C ALA A 48 -2.67 1.60 -5.90
N LEU A 49 -3.31 0.82 -5.05
CA LEU A 49 -3.55 -0.61 -5.28
C LEU A 49 -4.70 -0.84 -6.26
N PRO A 50 -4.71 -1.97 -6.98
CA PRO A 50 -5.79 -2.34 -7.89
C PRO A 50 -7.07 -2.81 -7.18
N HIS A 51 -7.05 -2.92 -5.86
CA HIS A 51 -8.16 -3.37 -5.02
C HIS A 51 -8.20 -2.59 -3.71
N VAL A 52 -9.34 -2.60 -3.06
CA VAL A 52 -9.53 -2.04 -1.73
C VAL A 52 -8.98 -2.96 -0.64
N GLY A 53 -8.67 -2.40 0.53
CA GLY A 53 -8.28 -3.15 1.72
C GLY A 53 -6.96 -2.71 2.34
N GLY A 54 -6.06 -2.10 1.55
CA GLY A 54 -4.77 -1.61 2.05
C GLY A 54 -4.01 -2.69 2.83
N GLN A 55 -3.45 -2.35 4.00
CA GLN A 55 -2.69 -3.28 4.84
C GLN A 55 -3.47 -4.54 5.22
N CYS A 56 -4.78 -4.44 5.45
CA CYS A 56 -5.61 -5.58 5.83
C CYS A 56 -5.64 -6.65 4.74
N ALA A 57 -5.75 -6.27 3.48
CA ALA A 57 -5.74 -7.21 2.36
C ALA A 57 -4.31 -7.69 2.03
N GLU A 58 -3.35 -6.75 1.96
CA GLU A 58 -1.99 -7.03 1.48
C GLU A 58 -1.12 -7.82 2.46
N LEU A 59 -1.21 -7.52 3.78
CA LEU A 59 -0.24 -8.04 4.74
C LEU A 59 -0.80 -9.15 5.64
N TYR A 60 -2.10 -9.16 5.87
CA TYR A 60 -2.71 -10.09 6.82
C TYR A 60 -4.17 -10.43 6.48
N GLY A 61 -4.47 -10.55 5.19
CA GLY A 61 -5.84 -10.82 4.71
C GLY A 61 -6.53 -12.00 5.37
N GLN A 62 -5.80 -13.08 5.62
CA GLN A 62 -6.31 -14.29 6.26
C GLN A 62 -6.02 -14.37 7.78
N LYS A 63 -5.27 -13.41 8.36
CA LYS A 63 -4.95 -13.43 9.78
C LYS A 63 -6.11 -12.88 10.61
N PRO A 64 -6.41 -13.48 11.78
CA PRO A 64 -7.50 -13.02 12.63
C PRO A 64 -7.13 -11.69 13.33
N ILE A 65 -8.12 -10.81 13.42
CA ILE A 65 -8.09 -9.52 14.14
C ILE A 65 -9.10 -9.66 15.28
N TYR A 66 -8.71 -9.28 16.50
CA TYR A 66 -9.52 -9.45 17.72
C TYR A 66 -9.92 -8.15 18.40
N ASP A 67 -9.42 -7.01 17.92
CA ASP A 67 -9.55 -5.69 18.56
C ASP A 67 -10.46 -4.72 17.81
N ILE A 68 -11.41 -5.26 17.02
CA ILE A 68 -12.48 -4.47 16.40
C ILE A 68 -13.71 -4.48 17.32
N PRO A 69 -14.16 -3.32 17.81
CA PRO A 69 -15.30 -3.25 18.74
C PRO A 69 -16.55 -3.91 18.17
N GLY A 70 -17.18 -4.76 18.99
CA GLY A 70 -18.40 -5.49 18.62
C GLY A 70 -18.21 -6.68 17.70
N ILE A 71 -16.98 -6.95 17.23
CA ILE A 71 -16.63 -8.14 16.43
C ILE A 71 -15.61 -8.96 17.23
N PRO A 72 -16.01 -10.12 17.79
CA PRO A 72 -15.12 -10.96 18.62
C PRO A 72 -13.84 -11.39 17.89
N PHE A 73 -13.96 -11.70 16.61
CA PHE A 73 -12.86 -11.84 15.68
C PHE A 73 -13.35 -11.71 14.23
N CYS A 74 -12.46 -11.28 13.35
CA CYS A 74 -12.64 -11.35 11.90
C CYS A 74 -11.26 -11.44 11.25
N THR A 75 -11.19 -11.92 10.01
CA THR A 75 -9.96 -11.80 9.22
C THR A 75 -9.82 -10.38 8.65
N GLY A 76 -8.63 -10.06 8.13
CA GLY A 76 -8.42 -8.77 7.45
C GLY A 76 -9.38 -8.59 6.27
N LEU A 77 -9.58 -9.63 5.44
CA LEU A 77 -10.51 -9.59 4.29
C LEU A 77 -11.97 -9.45 4.74
N GLU A 78 -12.43 -10.21 5.74
CA GLU A 78 -13.79 -10.09 6.26
C GLU A 78 -14.10 -8.70 6.81
N LEU A 79 -13.12 -8.04 7.45
CA LEU A 79 -13.28 -6.65 7.87
C LEU A 79 -13.50 -5.72 6.68
N ILE A 80 -12.70 -5.89 5.62
CA ILE A 80 -12.81 -5.07 4.41
C ILE A 80 -14.15 -5.29 3.71
N GLU A 81 -14.61 -6.53 3.56
CA GLU A 81 -15.93 -6.84 3.00
C GLU A 81 -17.06 -6.16 3.77
N ARG A 82 -17.04 -6.20 5.11
CA ARG A 82 -18.02 -5.52 5.96
C ARG A 82 -18.01 -4.00 5.78
N LEU A 83 -16.81 -3.39 5.68
CA LEU A 83 -16.68 -1.95 5.44
C LEU A 83 -17.15 -1.55 4.04
N GLN A 84 -16.93 -2.39 3.02
CA GLN A 84 -17.47 -2.16 1.68
C GLN A 84 -19.02 -2.21 1.68
N LEU A 85 -19.62 -3.16 2.38
CA LEU A 85 -21.08 -3.20 2.56
C LEU A 85 -21.58 -1.95 3.30
N GLN A 86 -20.81 -1.44 4.28
CA GLN A 86 -21.18 -0.26 5.06
C GLN A 86 -21.18 1.03 4.23
N ILE A 87 -20.28 1.15 3.24
CA ILE A 87 -20.23 2.33 2.36
C ILE A 87 -21.16 2.24 1.13
N ALA A 88 -21.68 1.04 0.81
CA ALA A 88 -22.47 0.80 -0.38
C ALA A 88 -23.67 1.78 -0.56
N PRO A 89 -24.41 2.19 0.49
CA PRO A 89 -25.50 3.16 0.35
C PRO A 89 -25.06 4.51 -0.21
N PHE A 90 -23.82 4.91 0.00
CA PHE A 90 -23.29 6.22 -0.41
C PHE A 90 -22.70 6.22 -1.81
N GLN A 91 -22.52 5.05 -2.44
CA GLN A 91 -22.07 4.86 -3.82
C GLN A 91 -20.81 5.70 -4.16
N PRO A 92 -19.74 5.64 -3.36
CA PRO A 92 -18.52 6.40 -3.65
C PRO A 92 -17.93 5.96 -4.98
N THR A 93 -17.36 6.90 -5.75
CA THR A 93 -16.59 6.53 -6.94
C THR A 93 -15.18 6.15 -6.53
N LEU A 94 -14.77 4.92 -6.89
CA LEU A 94 -13.44 4.38 -6.60
C LEU A 94 -12.50 4.58 -7.79
N HIS A 95 -11.31 5.11 -7.53
CA HIS A 95 -10.22 5.29 -8.49
C HIS A 95 -9.03 4.47 -8.02
N LEU A 96 -9.00 3.20 -8.42
CA LEU A 96 -7.95 2.25 -8.07
C LEU A 96 -6.78 2.30 -9.07
N SER A 97 -5.65 1.71 -8.71
CA SER A 97 -4.41 1.72 -9.50
C SER A 97 -3.92 3.15 -9.83
N GLN A 98 -4.19 4.11 -8.95
CA GLN A 98 -3.79 5.50 -9.12
C GLN A 98 -3.16 6.03 -7.84
N GLN A 99 -1.94 6.53 -7.95
CA GLN A 99 -1.27 7.25 -6.86
C GLN A 99 -1.53 8.74 -6.99
N VAL A 100 -1.79 9.42 -5.89
CA VAL A 100 -1.81 10.89 -5.86
C VAL A 100 -0.37 11.40 -5.84
N ASP A 101 -0.02 12.20 -6.84
CA ASP A 101 1.34 12.72 -7.01
C ASP A 101 1.48 14.14 -6.45
N SER A 102 0.51 15.02 -6.70
CA SER A 102 0.57 16.40 -6.24
C SER A 102 -0.76 16.91 -5.69
N VAL A 103 -0.65 17.86 -4.77
CA VAL A 103 -1.76 18.62 -4.20
C VAL A 103 -1.37 20.10 -4.24
N GLU A 104 -2.18 20.90 -4.91
CA GLU A 104 -1.95 22.35 -5.08
C GLU A 104 -3.16 23.13 -4.60
N ARG A 105 -2.96 24.25 -3.93
CA ARG A 105 -4.05 25.15 -3.52
C ARG A 105 -4.36 26.13 -4.65
N LEU A 106 -5.62 26.16 -5.06
CA LEU A 106 -6.12 27.08 -6.06
C LEU A 106 -6.44 28.47 -5.45
N PRO A 107 -6.51 29.54 -6.27
CA PRO A 107 -6.89 30.87 -5.79
C PRO A 107 -8.26 30.94 -5.09
N ASP A 108 -9.19 30.06 -5.47
CA ASP A 108 -10.51 29.93 -4.85
C ASP A 108 -10.54 29.05 -3.60
N GLN A 109 -9.37 28.75 -3.03
CA GLN A 109 -9.15 27.95 -1.83
C GLN A 109 -9.47 26.46 -1.97
N ARG A 110 -9.92 25.98 -3.12
CA ARG A 110 -10.01 24.55 -3.40
C ARG A 110 -8.64 23.93 -3.62
N LEU A 111 -8.58 22.63 -3.57
CA LEU A 111 -7.39 21.84 -3.83
C LEU A 111 -7.47 21.21 -5.23
N LEU A 112 -6.43 21.36 -6.01
CA LEU A 112 -6.21 20.60 -7.25
C LEU A 112 -5.31 19.40 -6.90
N VAL A 113 -5.85 18.21 -7.12
CA VAL A 113 -5.16 16.95 -6.83
C VAL A 113 -4.91 16.22 -8.13
N SER A 114 -3.66 15.84 -8.40
CA SER A 114 -3.26 15.12 -9.62
C SER A 114 -2.77 13.73 -9.29
N THR A 115 -3.10 12.76 -10.16
CA THR A 115 -2.70 11.36 -10.01
C THR A 115 -1.68 10.93 -11.05
N SER A 116 -1.00 9.82 -10.80
CA SER A 116 -0.02 9.18 -11.67
C SER A 116 -0.57 8.78 -13.06
N THR A 117 -1.88 8.70 -13.21
CA THR A 117 -2.55 8.42 -14.50
C THR A 117 -2.93 9.68 -15.27
N GLY A 118 -2.62 10.88 -14.73
CA GLY A 118 -2.99 12.16 -15.32
C GLY A 118 -4.45 12.59 -15.03
N GLN A 119 -5.19 11.82 -14.22
CA GLN A 119 -6.49 12.24 -13.73
C GLN A 119 -6.31 13.37 -12.72
N THR A 120 -7.19 14.39 -12.78
CA THR A 120 -7.18 15.52 -11.86
C THR A 120 -8.53 15.66 -11.15
N PHE A 121 -8.48 16.13 -9.91
CA PHE A 121 -9.64 16.40 -9.07
C PHE A 121 -9.55 17.81 -8.51
N ARG A 122 -10.69 18.47 -8.41
CA ARG A 122 -10.81 19.75 -7.74
C ARG A 122 -11.77 19.60 -6.56
N THR A 123 -11.24 19.73 -5.35
CA THR A 123 -11.99 19.41 -4.13
C THR A 123 -11.88 20.51 -3.08
N HIS A 124 -12.86 20.59 -2.20
CA HIS A 124 -12.83 21.48 -1.03
C HIS A 124 -12.08 20.85 0.13
N THR A 125 -12.19 19.53 0.30
CA THR A 125 -11.59 18.80 1.42
C THR A 125 -10.87 17.55 0.94
N LEU A 126 -9.70 17.27 1.54
CA LEU A 126 -8.86 16.14 1.25
C LEU A 126 -8.61 15.33 2.54
N PHE A 127 -8.86 14.04 2.50
CA PHE A 127 -8.63 13.12 3.62
C PHE A 127 -7.51 12.15 3.27
N ILE A 128 -6.40 12.22 3.99
CA ILE A 128 -5.25 11.34 3.79
C ILE A 128 -5.37 10.17 4.76
N ALA A 129 -5.84 9.02 4.25
CA ALA A 129 -5.97 7.75 4.96
C ALA A 129 -4.97 6.70 4.43
N ALA A 130 -3.80 7.16 3.98
CA ALA A 130 -2.80 6.37 3.25
C ALA A 130 -2.00 5.39 4.15
N GLY A 131 -2.44 5.16 5.38
CA GLY A 131 -1.82 4.21 6.30
C GLY A 131 -0.36 4.55 6.60
N VAL A 132 0.56 3.63 6.33
CA VAL A 132 2.00 3.88 6.48
C VAL A 132 2.66 4.42 5.19
N GLY A 133 1.85 4.81 4.21
CA GLY A 133 2.25 5.21 2.87
C GLY A 133 2.18 4.06 1.86
N ALA A 134 2.65 4.31 0.65
CA ALA A 134 2.69 3.29 -0.39
C ALA A 134 3.62 2.14 0.00
N PHE A 135 3.14 0.92 -0.16
CA PHE A 135 3.98 -0.27 0.00
C PHE A 135 4.84 -0.46 -1.24
N VAL A 136 6.12 -0.14 -1.10
CA VAL A 136 7.10 -0.37 -2.15
C VAL A 136 7.89 -1.63 -1.79
N PRO A 137 8.05 -2.58 -2.71
CA PRO A 137 8.93 -3.72 -2.49
C PRO A 137 10.31 -3.27 -2.01
N ARG A 138 10.80 -3.90 -0.96
CA ARG A 138 12.16 -3.64 -0.50
C ARG A 138 13.14 -4.13 -1.55
N ARG A 139 14.01 -3.23 -1.98
CA ARG A 139 15.08 -3.56 -2.90
C ARG A 139 16.26 -4.15 -2.15
N MET A 140 16.94 -5.09 -2.77
CA MET A 140 18.23 -5.57 -2.28
C MET A 140 19.25 -4.44 -2.45
N ALA A 141 19.87 -4.03 -1.33
CA ALA A 141 20.89 -2.99 -1.34
C ALA A 141 22.23 -3.57 -1.83
N LEU A 142 22.39 -3.66 -3.14
CA LEU A 142 23.60 -4.15 -3.79
C LEU A 142 23.95 -3.21 -4.95
N GLU A 143 25.19 -2.72 -4.97
CA GLU A 143 25.66 -1.79 -6.00
C GLU A 143 25.58 -2.43 -7.39
N GLY A 144 25.06 -1.70 -8.37
CA GLY A 144 24.91 -2.16 -9.75
C GLY A 144 23.68 -3.05 -10.01
N LEU A 145 22.97 -3.55 -8.99
CA LEU A 145 21.85 -4.47 -9.17
C LEU A 145 20.65 -3.84 -9.88
N THR A 146 20.45 -2.52 -9.70
CA THR A 146 19.35 -1.76 -10.30
C THR A 146 19.37 -1.77 -11.84
N ALA A 147 20.54 -1.95 -12.46
CA ALA A 147 20.68 -2.05 -13.91
C ALA A 147 19.93 -3.27 -14.52
N PHE A 148 19.60 -4.26 -13.71
CA PHE A 148 18.96 -5.51 -14.14
C PHE A 148 17.47 -5.57 -13.71
N GLU A 149 16.95 -4.54 -13.03
CA GLU A 149 15.54 -4.46 -12.66
C GLU A 149 14.62 -4.49 -13.89
N GLY A 150 13.56 -5.29 -13.81
CA GLY A 150 12.62 -5.51 -14.91
C GLY A 150 13.08 -6.46 -16.01
N THR A 151 14.34 -6.87 -16.00
CA THR A 151 14.90 -7.84 -17.00
C THR A 151 15.32 -9.16 -16.38
N GLN A 152 16.12 -9.14 -15.32
CA GLN A 152 16.59 -10.32 -14.59
C GLN A 152 16.32 -10.23 -13.08
N VAL A 153 16.06 -9.02 -12.55
CA VAL A 153 15.77 -8.77 -11.13
C VAL A 153 14.35 -8.26 -10.98
N PHE A 154 13.54 -8.96 -10.20
CA PHE A 154 12.12 -8.67 -9.99
C PHE A 154 11.83 -8.60 -8.50
N ALA A 155 11.07 -7.58 -8.09
CA ALA A 155 10.62 -7.37 -6.71
C ALA A 155 9.10 -7.40 -6.57
N GLU A 156 8.37 -7.48 -7.69
CA GLU A 156 6.93 -7.58 -7.77
C GLU A 156 6.45 -9.03 -7.65
N HIS A 157 5.12 -9.21 -7.75
CA HIS A 157 4.52 -10.54 -7.74
C HIS A 157 5.21 -11.47 -8.73
N PRO A 158 5.54 -12.70 -8.28
CA PRO A 158 6.22 -13.66 -9.12
C PRO A 158 5.36 -14.06 -10.31
N ALA A 159 5.98 -14.09 -11.50
CA ALA A 159 5.35 -14.52 -12.74
C ALA A 159 6.11 -15.72 -13.28
N PRO A 160 5.48 -16.91 -13.39
CA PRO A 160 6.14 -18.15 -13.81
C PRO A 160 6.88 -18.06 -15.15
N GLU A 161 6.42 -17.24 -16.07
CA GLU A 161 7.02 -17.01 -17.37
C GLU A 161 8.45 -16.45 -17.28
N ARG A 162 8.78 -15.79 -16.15
CA ARG A 162 10.09 -15.14 -15.95
C ARG A 162 11.20 -16.15 -15.63
N TRP A 163 10.85 -17.28 -15.02
CA TRP A 163 11.84 -18.28 -14.58
C TRP A 163 11.74 -19.64 -15.27
N ALA A 164 10.75 -19.85 -16.14
CA ALA A 164 10.60 -21.14 -16.83
C ALA A 164 11.89 -21.57 -17.51
N GLY A 165 12.45 -22.72 -17.10
CA GLY A 165 13.71 -23.25 -17.61
C GLY A 165 14.97 -22.46 -17.24
N GLN A 166 14.91 -21.47 -16.33
CA GLN A 166 16.02 -20.63 -15.90
C GLN A 166 16.55 -21.04 -14.51
N HIS A 167 17.76 -20.63 -14.17
CA HIS A 167 18.32 -20.76 -12.81
C HIS A 167 17.77 -19.62 -11.93
N LEU A 168 16.77 -19.94 -11.12
CA LEU A 168 16.09 -18.98 -10.25
C LEU A 168 16.74 -18.90 -8.87
N VAL A 169 17.07 -17.68 -8.44
CA VAL A 169 17.38 -17.37 -7.04
C VAL A 169 16.22 -16.55 -6.46
N VAL A 170 15.64 -17.01 -5.35
CA VAL A 170 14.63 -16.28 -4.58
C VAL A 170 15.28 -15.79 -3.29
N ALA A 171 15.29 -14.48 -3.07
CA ALA A 171 15.84 -13.87 -1.86
C ALA A 171 14.73 -13.45 -0.91
N GLY A 172 14.71 -14.02 0.31
CA GLY A 172 13.70 -13.71 1.33
C GLY A 172 13.55 -14.79 2.38
N ASP A 173 12.70 -14.54 3.40
CA ASP A 173 12.49 -15.43 4.55
C ASP A 173 11.01 -15.61 4.93
N GLY A 174 10.08 -14.90 4.28
CA GLY A 174 8.65 -14.94 4.55
C GLY A 174 7.86 -15.88 3.63
N ASP A 175 6.54 -15.95 3.87
CA ASP A 175 5.61 -16.81 3.12
C ASP A 175 5.77 -16.66 1.60
N SER A 176 5.85 -15.42 1.10
CA SER A 176 6.00 -15.15 -0.33
C SER A 176 7.27 -15.75 -0.94
N ALA A 177 8.41 -15.72 -0.22
CA ALA A 177 9.66 -16.29 -0.71
C ALA A 177 9.58 -17.81 -0.79
N LEU A 178 9.08 -18.46 0.27
CA LEU A 178 8.99 -19.91 0.34
C LEU A 178 7.97 -20.44 -0.68
N GLN A 179 6.80 -19.80 -0.79
CA GLN A 179 5.78 -20.18 -1.77
C GLN A 179 6.30 -20.04 -3.20
N THR A 180 6.98 -18.94 -3.53
CA THR A 180 7.60 -18.74 -4.86
C THR A 180 8.58 -19.86 -5.19
N CYS A 181 9.43 -20.27 -4.23
CA CYS A 181 10.35 -21.40 -4.45
C CYS A 181 9.59 -22.70 -4.71
N LEU A 182 8.55 -23.01 -3.92
CA LEU A 182 7.77 -24.22 -4.07
C LEU A 182 7.04 -24.28 -5.41
N ASP A 183 6.44 -23.16 -5.83
CA ASP A 183 5.75 -23.05 -7.11
C ASP A 183 6.72 -23.19 -8.29
N ALA A 184 7.92 -22.60 -8.19
CA ALA A 184 8.94 -22.68 -9.23
C ALA A 184 9.59 -24.07 -9.37
N CYS A 185 9.44 -24.96 -8.38
CA CYS A 185 9.96 -26.33 -8.43
C CYS A 185 9.10 -27.30 -9.25
N GLN A 186 7.90 -26.90 -9.67
CA GLN A 186 6.92 -27.83 -10.23
C GLN A 186 6.06 -27.21 -11.34
N GLY A 187 5.41 -28.09 -12.09
CA GLY A 187 4.52 -27.68 -13.17
C GLY A 187 5.22 -27.41 -14.50
N PRO A 188 4.45 -27.02 -15.54
CA PRO A 188 4.96 -26.86 -16.91
C PRO A 188 5.92 -25.67 -17.08
N GLN A 189 5.92 -24.74 -16.14
CA GLN A 189 6.78 -23.56 -16.12
C GLN A 189 7.82 -23.63 -15.00
N ALA A 190 8.23 -24.83 -14.60
CA ALA A 190 9.26 -25.02 -13.59
C ALA A 190 10.59 -24.38 -14.01
N ALA A 191 11.31 -23.85 -13.02
CA ALA A 191 12.68 -23.37 -13.21
C ALA A 191 13.64 -24.55 -13.43
N ALA A 192 14.74 -24.32 -14.11
CA ALA A 192 15.80 -25.33 -14.29
C ALA A 192 16.47 -25.67 -12.94
N SER A 193 16.61 -24.69 -12.07
CA SER A 193 16.98 -24.88 -10.66
C SER A 193 16.40 -23.77 -9.80
N VAL A 194 16.09 -24.06 -8.52
CA VAL A 194 15.57 -23.10 -7.55
C VAL A 194 16.51 -23.02 -6.36
N THR A 195 16.94 -21.83 -6.01
CA THR A 195 17.75 -21.56 -4.83
C THR A 195 17.04 -20.52 -3.95
N LEU A 196 16.71 -20.88 -2.71
CA LEU A 196 16.30 -19.93 -1.69
C LEU A 196 17.54 -19.31 -1.05
N LEU A 197 17.65 -17.99 -1.08
CA LEU A 197 18.74 -17.23 -0.50
C LEU A 197 18.26 -16.43 0.69
N HIS A 198 18.84 -16.64 1.86
CA HIS A 198 18.65 -15.79 3.03
C HIS A 198 19.92 -15.74 3.88
N ARG A 199 20.11 -14.66 4.64
CA ARG A 199 21.35 -14.47 5.44
C ARG A 199 21.52 -15.47 6.57
N ARG A 200 20.46 -16.13 7.03
CA ARG A 200 20.45 -17.09 8.15
C ARG A 200 19.47 -18.21 7.86
N ASP A 201 19.68 -19.35 8.48
CA ASP A 201 18.74 -20.49 8.43
C ASP A 201 17.59 -20.30 9.45
N GLN A 202 16.88 -19.17 9.33
CA GLN A 202 15.73 -18.80 10.14
C GLN A 202 14.72 -18.11 9.24
N PHE A 203 13.45 -18.50 9.32
CA PHE A 203 12.39 -18.03 8.44
C PHE A 203 11.24 -17.44 9.26
N SER A 204 10.64 -16.37 8.74
CA SER A 204 9.44 -15.73 9.30
C SER A 204 8.14 -16.26 8.68
N ALA A 205 8.24 -17.25 7.82
CA ALA A 205 7.11 -17.89 7.15
C ALA A 205 6.31 -18.82 8.09
N ALA A 206 5.10 -19.20 7.63
CA ALA A 206 4.25 -20.17 8.32
C ALA A 206 4.99 -21.52 8.49
N PRO A 207 4.81 -22.22 9.64
CA PRO A 207 5.50 -23.47 9.94
C PRO A 207 5.30 -24.53 8.85
N GLU A 208 4.12 -24.60 8.24
CA GLU A 208 3.77 -25.51 7.18
C GLU A 208 4.59 -25.27 5.91
N LEU A 209 4.79 -24.01 5.53
CA LEU A 209 5.61 -23.63 4.38
C LEU A 209 7.09 -23.93 4.63
N ILE A 210 7.57 -23.70 5.85
CA ILE A 210 8.94 -24.05 6.25
C ILE A 210 9.15 -25.57 6.12
N ALA A 211 8.19 -26.38 6.59
CA ALA A 211 8.27 -27.83 6.48
C ALA A 211 8.30 -28.30 5.01
N GLN A 212 7.44 -27.75 4.16
CA GLN A 212 7.40 -28.06 2.72
C GLN A 212 8.70 -27.67 2.03
N MET A 213 9.26 -26.50 2.32
CA MET A 213 10.55 -26.04 1.78
C MET A 213 11.68 -26.99 2.20
N ARG A 214 11.74 -27.39 3.48
CA ARG A 214 12.74 -28.33 3.97
C ARG A 214 12.64 -29.70 3.27
N GLN A 215 11.41 -30.19 3.09
CA GLN A 215 11.16 -31.41 2.33
C GLN A 215 11.64 -31.27 0.88
N ALA A 216 11.30 -30.19 0.19
CA ALA A 216 11.74 -29.93 -1.18
C ALA A 216 13.28 -29.87 -1.31
N CYS A 217 13.97 -29.33 -0.30
CA CYS A 217 15.43 -29.35 -0.22
C CYS A 217 15.96 -30.79 -0.05
N SER A 218 15.37 -31.60 0.84
CA SER A 218 15.79 -32.96 1.08
C SER A 218 15.58 -33.90 -0.13
N GLU A 219 14.56 -33.59 -0.94
CA GLU A 219 14.24 -34.29 -2.19
C GLU A 219 15.07 -33.78 -3.38
N GLY A 220 15.93 -32.78 -3.20
CA GLY A 220 16.77 -32.20 -4.25
C GLY A 220 16.02 -31.37 -5.29
N ARG A 221 14.76 -31.00 -5.03
CA ARG A 221 13.95 -30.14 -5.93
C ARG A 221 14.35 -28.68 -5.88
N MET A 222 14.91 -28.25 -4.76
CA MET A 222 15.48 -26.91 -4.56
C MET A 222 16.65 -26.99 -3.59
N ARG A 223 17.37 -25.87 -3.43
CA ARG A 223 18.40 -25.75 -2.38
C ARG A 223 18.21 -24.48 -1.57
N PHE A 224 18.64 -24.50 -0.33
CA PHE A 224 18.79 -23.31 0.51
C PHE A 224 20.27 -22.93 0.61
N VAL A 225 20.56 -21.64 0.45
CA VAL A 225 21.89 -21.05 0.63
C VAL A 225 21.81 -19.96 1.69
N ALA A 226 22.61 -20.12 2.76
CA ALA A 226 22.75 -19.08 3.77
C ALA A 226 23.91 -18.16 3.39
N GLY A 227 23.62 -16.88 3.12
CA GLY A 227 24.64 -15.89 2.75
C GLY A 227 24.08 -14.50 2.57
N GLN A 228 24.94 -13.52 2.74
CA GLN A 228 24.62 -12.11 2.51
C GLN A 228 25.22 -11.66 1.18
N PRO A 229 24.43 -11.16 0.22
CA PRO A 229 24.96 -10.59 -1.02
C PRO A 229 25.90 -9.41 -0.75
N THR A 230 27.11 -9.46 -1.29
CA THR A 230 28.16 -8.45 -1.16
C THR A 230 28.60 -7.86 -2.47
N GLY A 231 28.39 -8.59 -3.58
CA GLY A 231 28.78 -8.16 -4.91
C GLY A 231 27.97 -8.88 -6.00
N LEU A 232 28.22 -8.50 -7.23
CA LEU A 232 27.65 -9.16 -8.40
C LEU A 232 28.68 -9.28 -9.52
N ARG A 233 28.49 -10.28 -10.36
CA ARG A 233 29.24 -10.44 -11.62
C ARG A 233 28.28 -10.30 -12.78
N ASN A 234 28.62 -9.41 -13.70
CA ASN A 234 27.92 -9.27 -14.97
C ASN A 234 28.87 -9.46 -16.14
N GLU A 235 28.38 -10.03 -17.21
CA GLU A 235 29.08 -10.16 -18.47
C GLU A 235 28.13 -9.81 -19.61
N THR A 236 28.62 -9.06 -20.59
CA THR A 236 27.83 -8.65 -21.78
C THR A 236 26.47 -8.03 -21.45
N GLY A 237 26.36 -7.30 -20.32
CA GLY A 237 25.12 -6.66 -19.89
C GLY A 237 24.09 -7.61 -19.23
N ARG A 238 24.50 -8.83 -18.85
CA ARG A 238 23.67 -9.78 -18.12
C ARG A 238 24.26 -10.08 -16.74
N LEU A 239 23.39 -10.17 -15.74
CA LEU A 239 23.73 -10.64 -14.40
C LEU A 239 24.01 -12.15 -14.46
N GLN A 240 25.19 -12.57 -14.02
CA GLN A 240 25.66 -13.97 -14.07
C GLN A 240 25.69 -14.61 -12.70
N ALA A 241 26.08 -13.85 -11.67
CA ALA A 241 26.21 -14.38 -10.33
C ALA A 241 26.12 -13.29 -9.27
N LEU A 242 25.70 -13.67 -8.06
CA LEU A 242 25.85 -12.90 -6.83
C LEU A 242 27.06 -13.40 -6.05
N GLU A 243 27.86 -12.48 -5.53
CA GLU A 243 28.87 -12.77 -4.53
C GLU A 243 28.19 -12.79 -3.16
N LEU A 244 28.43 -13.85 -2.40
CA LEU A 244 27.82 -14.07 -1.09
C LEU A 244 28.91 -14.20 -0.02
N LEU A 245 28.72 -13.53 1.11
CA LEU A 245 29.46 -13.81 2.34
C LEU A 245 28.66 -14.84 3.14
N ASN A 246 29.19 -16.06 3.28
CA ASN A 246 28.55 -17.14 4.01
C ASN A 246 28.65 -16.96 5.53
N PRO A 247 27.94 -17.73 6.36
CA PRO A 247 28.01 -17.62 7.83
C PRO A 247 29.39 -17.93 8.43
N GLN A 248 30.29 -18.57 7.68
CA GLN A 248 31.65 -18.87 8.08
C GLN A 248 32.62 -17.71 7.78
N GLY A 249 32.16 -16.67 7.09
CA GLY A 249 32.94 -15.51 6.67
C GLY A 249 33.72 -15.73 5.38
N GLU A 250 33.37 -16.75 4.62
CA GLU A 250 33.97 -17.05 3.32
C GLU A 250 33.11 -16.46 2.20
N THR A 251 33.78 -16.08 1.10
CA THR A 251 33.11 -15.56 -0.10
C THR A 251 32.87 -16.68 -1.10
N GLU A 252 31.65 -16.79 -1.59
CA GLU A 252 31.24 -17.73 -2.62
C GLU A 252 30.40 -17.08 -3.72
N TRP A 253 30.39 -17.70 -4.92
CA TRP A 253 29.60 -17.22 -6.04
C TRP A 253 28.34 -18.07 -6.26
N LEU A 254 27.17 -17.42 -6.30
CA LEU A 254 25.90 -18.04 -6.62
C LEU A 254 25.48 -17.64 -8.03
N ASN A 255 25.58 -18.56 -8.99
CA ASN A 255 25.15 -18.34 -10.37
C ASN A 255 23.62 -18.28 -10.47
N LEU A 256 23.10 -17.41 -11.36
CA LEU A 256 21.67 -17.23 -11.61
C LEU A 256 21.41 -16.67 -13.00
N ASP A 257 20.18 -16.90 -13.48
CA ASP A 257 19.61 -16.21 -14.63
C ASP A 257 18.55 -15.18 -14.21
N VAL A 258 17.83 -15.50 -13.13
CA VAL A 258 16.73 -14.66 -12.59
C VAL A 258 16.87 -14.54 -11.08
N LEU A 259 16.73 -13.31 -10.58
CA LEU A 259 16.64 -13.00 -9.16
C LEU A 259 15.23 -12.48 -8.83
N GLN A 260 14.48 -13.22 -8.03
CA GLN A 260 13.22 -12.78 -7.44
C GLN A 260 13.48 -12.31 -6.00
N THR A 261 13.26 -11.03 -5.71
CA THR A 261 13.43 -10.51 -4.36
C THR A 261 12.09 -10.46 -3.64
N CYS A 262 11.94 -11.26 -2.58
CA CYS A 262 10.79 -11.33 -1.69
C CYS A 262 11.17 -10.79 -0.30
N LEU A 263 11.73 -9.58 -0.26
CA LEU A 263 12.28 -8.95 0.96
C LEU A 263 11.21 -8.22 1.79
N GLY A 264 9.93 -8.42 1.46
CA GLY A 264 8.80 -7.73 2.07
C GLY A 264 8.65 -6.31 1.52
N LEU A 265 7.66 -5.61 2.07
CA LEU A 265 7.29 -4.26 1.67
C LEU A 265 7.91 -3.23 2.61
N SER A 266 8.29 -2.08 2.09
CA SER A 266 8.75 -0.93 2.88
C SER A 266 7.73 0.19 2.75
N PRO A 267 7.18 0.67 3.87
CA PRO A 267 6.30 1.83 3.84
C PRO A 267 7.11 3.08 3.47
N LYS A 268 6.64 3.80 2.45
CA LYS A 268 7.17 5.10 2.06
C LYS A 268 6.04 6.10 2.00
N LEU A 269 6.23 7.28 2.60
CA LEU A 269 5.26 8.38 2.48
C LEU A 269 5.01 8.78 1.02
N GLY A 270 5.99 8.50 0.15
CA GLY A 270 5.88 8.85 -1.26
C GLY A 270 5.71 10.36 -1.46
N PRO A 271 4.86 10.78 -2.43
CA PRO A 271 4.63 12.19 -2.75
C PRO A 271 4.08 13.01 -1.57
N VAL A 272 3.36 12.40 -0.62
CA VAL A 272 2.82 13.08 0.58
C VAL A 272 3.88 13.87 1.34
N ALA A 273 5.13 13.38 1.33
CA ALA A 273 6.24 14.06 1.98
C ALA A 273 6.61 15.41 1.33
N GLN A 274 6.11 15.70 0.12
CA GLN A 274 6.42 16.88 -0.67
C GLN A 274 5.28 17.90 -0.74
N TRP A 275 4.12 17.61 -0.10
CA TRP A 275 2.94 18.49 -0.15
C TRP A 275 2.97 19.65 0.82
N GLY A 276 4.11 19.92 1.49
CA GLY A 276 4.30 21.03 2.41
C GLY A 276 3.62 20.87 3.77
N LEU A 277 3.09 19.69 4.08
CA LEU A 277 2.44 19.40 5.36
C LEU A 277 3.46 19.23 6.48
N ALA A 278 3.09 19.58 7.71
CA ALA A 278 3.92 19.34 8.88
C ALA A 278 4.10 17.84 9.13
N ILE A 279 5.37 17.39 9.18
CA ILE A 279 5.74 15.98 9.34
C ILE A 279 6.64 15.81 10.56
N GLU A 280 6.30 14.84 11.41
CA GLU A 280 7.14 14.36 12.50
C GLU A 280 7.32 12.86 12.38
N ARG A 281 8.58 12.35 12.41
CA ARG A 281 8.91 10.90 12.35
C ARG A 281 8.20 10.14 11.21
N LYS A 282 8.13 10.76 10.03
CA LYS A 282 7.46 10.25 8.83
C LYS A 282 5.95 10.10 8.99
N GLN A 283 5.31 10.88 9.83
CA GLN A 283 3.86 10.94 10.03
C GLN A 283 3.39 12.40 9.96
N LEU A 284 2.17 12.62 9.48
CA LEU A 284 1.55 13.93 9.40
C LEU A 284 1.10 14.39 10.79
N VAL A 285 1.53 15.58 11.18
CA VAL A 285 1.07 16.20 12.44
C VAL A 285 -0.35 16.71 12.26
N VAL A 286 -1.24 16.40 13.21
CA VAL A 286 -2.65 16.79 13.17
C VAL A 286 -3.11 17.42 14.47
N ASN A 287 -4.14 18.25 14.36
CA ASN A 287 -4.93 18.71 15.52
C ASN A 287 -5.89 17.60 15.95
N THR A 288 -5.90 17.23 17.22
CA THR A 288 -6.75 16.15 17.75
C THR A 288 -8.24 16.51 17.86
N GLU A 289 -8.60 17.76 17.71
CA GLU A 289 -10.00 18.19 17.73
C GLU A 289 -10.76 17.73 16.49
N ASN A 290 -10.12 17.81 15.32
CA ASN A 290 -10.76 17.52 14.04
C ASN A 290 -9.86 16.77 13.03
N PHE A 291 -8.67 16.37 13.44
CA PHE A 291 -7.65 15.71 12.60
C PHE A 291 -7.23 16.49 11.34
N GLY A 292 -7.40 17.82 11.37
CA GLY A 292 -6.84 18.74 10.39
C GLY A 292 -5.31 18.76 10.46
N THR A 293 -4.67 18.86 9.30
CA THR A 293 -3.21 19.04 9.17
C THR A 293 -2.82 20.52 9.34
N SER A 294 -1.56 20.85 9.04
CA SER A 294 -1.09 22.24 8.99
C SER A 294 -1.76 23.08 7.88
N GLU A 295 -2.38 22.41 6.90
CA GLU A 295 -3.02 23.07 5.76
C GLU A 295 -4.55 22.98 5.86
N PRO A 296 -5.28 24.12 5.81
CA PRO A 296 -6.75 24.12 5.88
C PRO A 296 -7.39 23.23 4.81
N GLY A 297 -8.42 22.48 5.20
CA GLY A 297 -9.15 21.57 4.29
C GLY A 297 -8.43 20.25 4.01
N ILE A 298 -7.25 20.02 4.58
CA ILE A 298 -6.54 18.74 4.50
C ILE A 298 -6.56 18.08 5.87
N PHE A 299 -7.10 16.86 5.92
CA PHE A 299 -7.23 16.03 7.11
C PHE A 299 -6.35 14.77 6.96
N ALA A 300 -5.85 14.23 8.07
CA ALA A 300 -5.10 12.99 8.03
C ALA A 300 -5.56 12.05 9.15
N VAL A 301 -5.91 10.80 8.76
CA VAL A 301 -6.51 9.80 9.65
C VAL A 301 -5.84 8.44 9.51
N GLY A 302 -5.82 7.65 10.58
CA GLY A 302 -5.18 6.34 10.62
C GLY A 302 -3.67 6.43 10.83
N ASP A 303 -2.92 5.43 10.39
CA ASP A 303 -1.50 5.27 10.71
C ASP A 303 -0.58 6.34 10.10
N ILE A 304 -1.11 7.12 9.15
CA ILE A 304 -0.37 8.19 8.47
C ILE A 304 -0.11 9.39 9.39
N ASN A 305 -0.97 9.61 10.39
CA ASN A 305 -0.90 10.77 11.27
C ASN A 305 -0.15 10.50 12.58
N THR A 306 0.21 11.59 13.26
CA THR A 306 0.77 11.59 14.61
C THR A 306 0.22 12.73 15.46
N TYR A 307 0.05 12.45 16.75
CA TYR A 307 -0.33 13.38 17.81
C TYR A 307 0.04 12.78 19.18
N PRO A 308 0.08 13.56 20.28
CA PRO A 308 0.40 13.02 21.60
C PRO A 308 -0.55 11.89 21.99
N GLY A 309 0.01 10.72 22.33
CA GLY A 309 -0.77 9.53 22.70
C GLY A 309 -1.24 8.66 21.53
N LYS A 310 -0.88 8.96 20.29
CA LYS A 310 -1.24 8.16 19.10
C LYS A 310 -0.97 6.67 19.28
N LYS A 311 -1.97 5.85 18.94
CA LYS A 311 -1.84 4.40 18.77
C LYS A 311 -2.20 4.02 17.33
N LYS A 312 -1.38 3.19 16.70
CA LYS A 312 -1.62 2.68 15.35
C LYS A 312 -2.53 1.45 15.41
N LEU A 313 -3.79 1.70 15.71
CA LEU A 313 -4.87 0.71 15.76
C LEU A 313 -5.98 1.14 14.80
N ILE A 314 -6.62 0.17 14.16
CA ILE A 314 -7.76 0.42 13.27
C ILE A 314 -8.87 1.18 14.01
N LEU A 315 -9.16 0.78 15.25
CA LEU A 315 -10.12 1.44 16.13
C LEU A 315 -9.84 2.95 16.30
N CYS A 316 -8.56 3.32 16.54
CA CYS A 316 -8.18 4.73 16.66
C CYS A 316 -8.43 5.48 15.36
N GLY A 317 -8.10 4.86 14.22
CA GLY A 317 -8.36 5.42 12.90
C GLY A 317 -9.86 5.64 12.62
N PHE A 318 -10.75 4.78 13.10
CA PHE A 318 -12.19 4.96 12.99
C PHE A 318 -12.67 6.18 13.79
N HIS A 319 -12.19 6.35 15.01
CA HIS A 319 -12.48 7.55 15.81
C HIS A 319 -11.98 8.83 15.11
N GLU A 320 -10.76 8.80 14.59
CA GLU A 320 -10.15 9.91 13.86
C GLU A 320 -10.97 10.29 12.62
N ALA A 321 -11.40 9.30 11.83
CA ALA A 321 -12.24 9.50 10.66
C ALA A 321 -13.59 10.16 11.00
N THR A 322 -14.16 9.80 12.14
CA THR A 322 -15.41 10.41 12.63
C THR A 322 -15.20 11.91 12.89
N LEU A 323 -14.20 12.29 13.68
CA LEU A 323 -13.94 13.69 14.00
C LEU A 323 -13.53 14.51 12.77
N ALA A 324 -12.76 13.92 11.85
CA ALA A 324 -12.38 14.55 10.60
C ALA A 324 -13.61 14.87 9.72
N ALA A 325 -14.59 13.97 9.67
CA ALA A 325 -15.83 14.24 8.93
C ALA A 325 -16.62 15.42 9.51
N PHE A 326 -16.71 15.54 10.84
CA PHE A 326 -17.32 16.71 11.49
C PHE A 326 -16.50 17.98 11.23
N GLY A 327 -15.16 17.90 11.23
CA GLY A 327 -14.29 19.01 10.86
C GLY A 327 -14.53 19.51 9.43
N ALA A 328 -14.78 18.60 8.50
CA ALA A 328 -15.12 18.95 7.12
C ALA A 328 -16.47 19.64 7.00
N VAL A 329 -17.49 19.18 7.75
CA VAL A 329 -18.80 19.86 7.77
C VAL A 329 -18.66 21.31 8.23
N ALA A 330 -17.91 21.55 9.30
CA ALA A 330 -17.68 22.91 9.80
C ALA A 330 -17.01 23.83 8.77
N LEU A 331 -16.17 23.26 7.91
CA LEU A 331 -15.48 24.00 6.83
C LEU A 331 -16.39 24.21 5.61
N LEU A 332 -17.13 23.18 5.20
CA LEU A 332 -17.97 23.20 3.98
C LEU A 332 -19.27 23.97 4.21
N ARG A 333 -19.79 23.98 5.44
CA ARG A 333 -21.11 24.54 5.81
C ARG A 333 -21.00 25.36 7.08
N PRO A 334 -20.17 26.44 7.08
CA PRO A 334 -19.89 27.23 8.30
C PRO A 334 -21.13 27.90 8.92
N GLU A 335 -22.15 28.19 8.10
CA GLU A 335 -23.40 28.81 8.57
C GLU A 335 -24.39 27.79 9.15
N GLU A 336 -24.18 26.50 8.95
CA GLU A 336 -25.09 25.46 9.43
C GLU A 336 -24.70 25.02 10.84
N LYS A 337 -25.64 25.01 11.76
CA LYS A 337 -25.44 24.39 13.07
C LYS A 337 -25.39 22.87 12.89
N THR A 338 -24.21 22.29 13.01
CA THR A 338 -24.04 20.82 12.98
C THR A 338 -24.62 20.25 14.29
N LEU A 339 -25.84 19.70 14.23
CA LEU A 339 -26.41 18.94 15.33
C LEU A 339 -25.93 17.50 15.28
N LEU A 340 -25.44 17.00 16.42
CA LEU A 340 -25.13 15.58 16.54
C LEU A 340 -26.42 14.76 16.36
N GLN A 341 -26.43 13.88 15.38
CA GLN A 341 -27.55 12.98 15.09
C GLN A 341 -27.13 11.52 15.34
N TYR A 342 -28.09 10.74 15.81
CA TYR A 342 -27.89 9.34 16.10
C TYR A 342 -28.53 8.47 15.01
N THR A 343 -27.80 7.51 14.49
CA THR A 343 -28.29 6.58 13.44
C THR A 343 -29.49 5.74 13.89
N THR A 344 -29.69 5.60 15.19
CA THR A 344 -30.82 4.86 15.77
C THR A 344 -32.16 5.58 15.68
N THR A 345 -32.17 6.93 15.54
CA THR A 345 -33.37 7.76 15.65
C THR A 345 -33.54 8.82 14.58
N SER A 346 -32.47 9.14 13.84
CA SER A 346 -32.52 10.21 12.84
C SER A 346 -33.09 9.70 11.52
N SER A 347 -34.25 10.19 11.12
CA SER A 347 -34.87 9.92 9.83
C SER A 347 -33.99 10.38 8.65
N LEU A 348 -33.24 11.49 8.82
CA LEU A 348 -32.27 11.95 7.81
C LEU A 348 -31.15 10.96 7.60
N LEU A 349 -30.58 10.41 8.68
CA LEU A 349 -29.52 9.40 8.56
C LEU A 349 -30.06 8.09 8.01
N HIS A 350 -31.29 7.69 8.36
CA HIS A 350 -31.95 6.53 7.77
C HIS A 350 -32.13 6.69 6.26
N GLN A 351 -32.59 7.87 5.81
CA GLN A 351 -32.70 8.19 4.39
C GLN A 351 -31.34 8.10 3.67
N ARG A 352 -30.28 8.65 4.27
CA ARG A 352 -28.90 8.58 3.70
C ARG A 352 -28.37 7.15 3.64
N LEU A 353 -28.74 6.32 4.62
CA LEU A 353 -28.37 4.90 4.65
C LEU A 353 -29.26 4.03 3.77
N GLY A 354 -30.31 4.57 3.14
CA GLY A 354 -31.25 3.79 2.33
C GLY A 354 -32.13 2.83 3.15
N ILE A 355 -32.29 3.08 4.44
CA ILE A 355 -33.17 2.30 5.33
C ILE A 355 -34.38 3.14 5.68
N ASN A 356 -35.59 2.58 5.51
CA ASN A 356 -36.88 3.22 5.81
C ASN A 356 -37.39 2.77 7.18
#